data_bd10def4702f59b4359fb0fd0ff7e93e
#
_entry.id   bd10def4702f59b4359fb0fd0ff7e93e
#
_cell.length_a   1.000
_cell.length_b   1.000
_cell.length_c   1.000
_cell.angle_alpha   90.00
_cell.angle_beta   90.00
_cell.angle_gamma   90.00
#
_symmetry.space_group_name_H-M   'P 1'
#
loop_
_entity.id
_entity.type
_entity.pdbx_description
1 polymer ?
#
loop_
_entity_poly.entity_id
_entity_poly.type
_entity_poly.pdbx_seq_one_letter_code
_entity_poly.pdbx_strand_id
1 'polypeptide(L)'
;MTVGAHCNIESFIDVELVDRMVRELKLGRSAGYDGITAEHLVYSHPLLQTMLTLLFKLFTRYSYVPDAFGMGMIIPILKGDECDNTTADNYRAITISPCLSKVFEMCLSGVMQPWLESDELQFGFKKGRGCRDAIYTLRGIVSHVNNSGSTAVICALDITKAFDKMNHFGLYIKLMNRNVPRSFLDVLICWYSKCYAFVRWGTSVSQQFQVLAGVRQGGVLSPILFSIFIDSLICKLRASGHGASIGSYYFGCLLYADDIMLVSHSVYVMQLMLDICSEEAVSLDFTFNTKKSVALRIGSRYKKSCIALVLCGVQIQYVQEAKYLGVMLVSARSFRHSISHVKEKFYRCFNAMHYRSRNAGSECISVQLLKSLCLPVILYSIEALQQCKSTLASLDNVVDRAVFRIFGCSMTADIKYIRDMFGLSPVSEITVCRRHGFLRKYRDCFSWAVVIMHANGATDACV
;
A
#
# COMPACT_ATOMS: atom_id res chain seq x y z
N MET A 1 27.46 -13.76 -20.38
CA MET A 1 26.43 -12.78 -19.97
C MET A 1 26.29 -11.77 -21.10
N THR A 2 25.29 -11.90 -21.94
CA THR A 2 24.97 -10.93 -23.00
C THR A 2 24.38 -9.70 -22.32
N VAL A 3 25.17 -8.62 -22.29
CA VAL A 3 24.72 -7.28 -21.88
C VAL A 3 23.53 -6.91 -22.76
N GLY A 4 22.38 -6.64 -22.14
CA GLY A 4 21.14 -6.34 -22.83
C GLY A 4 21.28 -5.27 -23.89
N ALA A 5 20.46 -5.37 -24.92
CA ALA A 5 20.44 -4.51 -26.09
C ALA A 5 20.68 -3.05 -25.74
N HIS A 6 21.46 -2.33 -26.55
CA HIS A 6 21.69 -0.89 -26.48
C HIS A 6 20.37 -0.12 -26.70
N CYS A 7 19.45 -0.22 -25.74
CA CYS A 7 18.25 0.60 -25.71
C CYS A 7 18.68 1.98 -25.20
N ASN A 8 18.75 2.95 -26.11
CA ASN A 8 19.07 4.32 -25.74
C ASN A 8 17.81 4.97 -25.15
N ILE A 9 17.70 5.03 -23.80
CA ILE A 9 16.55 5.61 -23.11
C ILE A 9 16.35 7.10 -23.43
N GLU A 10 17.38 7.79 -23.87
CA GLU A 10 17.30 9.18 -24.30
C GLU A 10 16.28 9.40 -25.43
N SER A 11 16.18 8.46 -26.38
CA SER A 11 15.27 8.57 -27.52
C SER A 11 13.79 8.54 -27.12
N PHE A 12 13.46 8.00 -25.95
CA PHE A 12 12.09 7.92 -25.43
C PHE A 12 11.68 9.13 -24.58
N ILE A 13 12.62 10.03 -24.25
CA ILE A 13 12.32 11.26 -23.53
C ILE A 13 12.06 12.35 -24.57
N ASP A 14 10.80 12.57 -24.93
CA ASP A 14 10.35 13.61 -25.83
C ASP A 14 9.60 14.74 -25.09
N VAL A 15 9.22 15.79 -25.82
CA VAL A 15 8.53 16.94 -25.25
C VAL A 15 7.15 16.57 -24.77
N GLU A 16 6.48 15.68 -25.47
CA GLU A 16 5.14 15.18 -25.15
C GLU A 16 5.14 14.41 -23.82
N LEU A 17 6.16 13.58 -23.58
CA LEU A 17 6.33 12.88 -22.30
C LEU A 17 6.55 13.88 -21.18
N VAL A 18 7.46 14.84 -21.35
CA VAL A 18 7.79 15.82 -20.31
C VAL A 18 6.59 16.70 -20.01
N ASP A 19 5.86 17.21 -21.02
CA ASP A 19 4.64 18.00 -20.84
C ASP A 19 3.59 17.22 -20.07
N ARG A 20 3.35 15.97 -20.45
CA ARG A 20 2.41 15.10 -19.75
C ARG A 20 2.80 14.90 -18.28
N MET A 21 4.07 14.63 -17.97
CA MET A 21 4.55 14.45 -16.60
C MET A 21 4.44 15.75 -15.79
N VAL A 22 4.68 16.90 -16.38
CA VAL A 22 4.48 18.20 -15.74
C VAL A 22 2.99 18.43 -15.40
N ARG A 23 2.08 18.10 -16.32
CA ARG A 23 0.62 18.25 -16.10
C ARG A 23 0.07 17.26 -15.06
N GLU A 24 0.71 16.10 -14.87
CA GLU A 24 0.34 15.12 -13.84
C GLU A 24 0.78 15.53 -12.42
N LEU A 25 1.57 16.58 -12.27
CA LEU A 25 1.97 17.09 -10.96
C LEU A 25 0.75 17.53 -10.13
N LYS A 26 0.74 17.15 -8.86
CA LYS A 26 -0.33 17.54 -7.94
C LYS A 26 -0.09 18.96 -7.44
N LEU A 27 -1.02 19.86 -7.75
CA LEU A 27 -1.01 21.25 -7.27
C LEU A 27 -1.26 21.33 -5.75
N GLY A 28 -0.91 22.45 -5.12
CA GLY A 28 -1.09 22.71 -3.70
C GLY A 28 -0.17 21.87 -2.80
N ARG A 29 0.97 21.41 -3.32
CA ARG A 29 1.97 20.65 -2.54
C ARG A 29 3.16 21.53 -2.18
N SER A 30 3.77 21.24 -1.02
CA SER A 30 4.95 21.96 -0.54
C SER A 30 6.10 21.88 -1.54
N ALA A 31 6.79 23.01 -1.73
CA ALA A 31 8.02 23.09 -2.49
C ALA A 31 9.14 22.28 -1.82
N GLY A 32 10.13 21.87 -2.60
CA GLY A 32 11.42 21.42 -2.11
C GLY A 32 12.22 22.54 -1.46
N TYR A 33 13.48 22.26 -1.16
CA TYR A 33 14.37 23.29 -0.59
C TYR A 33 14.67 24.44 -1.55
N ASP A 34 14.45 24.24 -2.85
CA ASP A 34 14.62 25.19 -3.94
C ASP A 34 13.45 26.20 -4.07
N GLY A 35 12.37 26.01 -3.30
CA GLY A 35 11.18 26.85 -3.35
C GLY A 35 10.32 26.67 -4.61
N ILE A 36 10.68 25.75 -5.52
CA ILE A 36 9.93 25.49 -6.76
C ILE A 36 8.75 24.56 -6.47
N THR A 37 7.53 25.01 -6.80
CA THR A 37 6.29 24.25 -6.67
C THR A 37 5.84 23.68 -8.02
N ALA A 38 4.84 22.80 -7.99
CA ALA A 38 4.22 22.26 -9.19
C ALA A 38 3.60 23.37 -10.06
N GLU A 39 3.02 24.39 -9.44
CA GLU A 39 2.39 25.53 -10.11
C GLU A 39 3.38 26.28 -10.99
N HIS A 40 4.61 26.50 -10.52
CA HIS A 40 5.65 27.15 -11.31
C HIS A 40 5.95 26.42 -12.61
N LEU A 41 5.87 25.08 -12.63
CA LEU A 41 6.11 24.26 -13.81
C LEU A 41 4.88 24.16 -14.70
N VAL A 42 3.70 23.92 -14.11
CA VAL A 42 2.45 23.72 -14.86
C VAL A 42 2.00 25.01 -15.58
N TYR A 43 2.19 26.16 -14.96
CA TYR A 43 1.80 27.46 -15.53
C TYR A 43 2.96 28.20 -16.20
N SER A 44 4.10 27.52 -16.40
CA SER A 44 5.24 28.11 -17.11
C SER A 44 5.00 28.26 -18.61
N HIS A 45 5.86 29.02 -19.27
CA HIS A 45 5.86 29.11 -20.72
C HIS A 45 6.20 27.75 -21.36
N PRO A 46 5.54 27.34 -22.47
CA PRO A 46 5.77 26.03 -23.14
C PRO A 46 7.24 25.74 -23.54
N LEU A 47 8.06 26.77 -23.71
CA LEU A 47 9.49 26.61 -23.95
C LEU A 47 10.19 25.87 -22.81
N LEU A 48 9.70 25.97 -21.57
CA LEU A 48 10.29 25.27 -20.43
C LEU A 48 10.27 23.75 -20.62
N GLN A 49 9.18 23.18 -21.14
CA GLN A 49 9.08 21.72 -21.40
C GLN A 49 10.11 21.27 -22.42
N THR A 50 10.36 22.07 -23.46
CA THR A 50 11.42 21.81 -24.45
C THR A 50 12.80 21.85 -23.82
N MET A 51 13.08 22.87 -23.00
CA MET A 51 14.36 23.00 -22.28
C MET A 51 14.59 21.83 -21.31
N LEU A 52 13.55 21.44 -20.55
CA LEU A 52 13.61 20.28 -19.64
C LEU A 52 13.85 18.98 -20.41
N THR A 53 13.22 18.83 -21.58
CA THR A 53 13.45 17.64 -22.44
C THR A 53 14.90 17.53 -22.84
N LEU A 54 15.51 18.62 -23.32
CA LEU A 54 16.92 18.65 -23.69
C LEU A 54 17.82 18.34 -22.49
N LEU A 55 17.51 18.94 -21.33
CA LEU A 55 18.25 18.70 -20.10
C LEU A 55 18.17 17.23 -19.65
N PHE A 56 16.99 16.63 -19.64
CA PHE A 56 16.81 15.22 -19.25
C PHE A 56 17.45 14.25 -20.23
N LYS A 57 17.47 14.59 -21.54
CA LYS A 57 18.25 13.84 -22.54
C LYS A 57 19.75 13.88 -22.23
N LEU A 58 20.28 15.05 -21.86
CA LEU A 58 21.69 15.17 -21.47
C LEU A 58 21.99 14.33 -20.21
N PHE A 59 21.10 14.32 -19.21
CA PHE A 59 21.28 13.50 -18.00
C PHE A 59 21.38 12.01 -18.34
N THR A 60 20.54 11.53 -19.24
CA THR A 60 20.55 10.11 -19.63
C THR A 60 21.72 9.77 -20.54
N ARG A 61 22.11 10.68 -21.45
CA ARG A 61 23.27 10.52 -22.36
C ARG A 61 24.57 10.42 -21.60
N TYR A 62 24.77 11.31 -20.63
CA TYR A 62 26.04 11.41 -19.90
C TYR A 62 26.01 10.68 -18.55
N SER A 63 24.90 9.98 -18.24
CA SER A 63 24.71 9.30 -16.95
C SER A 63 25.00 10.22 -15.77
N TYR A 64 24.56 11.46 -15.86
CA TYR A 64 24.83 12.51 -14.89
C TYR A 64 23.54 13.09 -14.34
N VAL A 65 23.47 13.25 -13.02
CA VAL A 65 22.36 13.93 -12.33
C VAL A 65 22.96 15.04 -11.46
N PRO A 66 22.41 16.28 -11.52
CA PRO A 66 22.86 17.37 -10.66
C PRO A 66 22.68 17.07 -9.18
N ASP A 67 23.58 17.53 -8.32
CA ASP A 67 23.53 17.34 -6.87
C ASP A 67 22.22 17.85 -6.26
N ALA A 68 21.69 18.94 -6.80
CA ALA A 68 20.39 19.51 -6.43
C ALA A 68 19.21 18.50 -6.53
N PHE A 69 19.25 17.59 -7.48
CA PHE A 69 18.23 16.52 -7.63
C PHE A 69 18.34 15.44 -6.54
N GLY A 70 19.55 15.27 -6.00
CA GLY A 70 19.85 14.37 -4.89
C GLY A 70 19.43 14.92 -3.53
N MET A 71 19.15 16.22 -3.41
CA MET A 71 18.84 16.87 -2.14
C MET A 71 17.40 16.60 -1.68
N GLY A 72 17.24 16.15 -0.43
CA GLY A 72 15.94 15.89 0.19
C GLY A 72 15.75 16.65 1.50
N MET A 73 14.57 17.25 1.68
CA MET A 73 14.16 17.83 2.96
C MET A 73 13.26 16.85 3.70
N ILE A 74 13.72 16.31 4.83
CA ILE A 74 12.96 15.35 5.64
C ILE A 74 12.06 16.09 6.61
N ILE A 75 10.77 15.78 6.58
CA ILE A 75 9.78 16.21 7.55
C ILE A 75 9.38 14.99 8.38
N PRO A 76 9.74 14.94 9.67
CA PRO A 76 9.31 13.86 10.54
C PRO A 76 7.80 13.96 10.83
N ILE A 77 7.05 12.88 10.54
CA ILE A 77 5.61 12.80 10.81
C ILE A 77 5.36 11.65 11.79
N LEU A 78 4.71 11.93 12.93
CA LEU A 78 4.38 10.93 13.93
C LEU A 78 3.49 9.83 13.33
N LYS A 79 3.78 8.56 13.64
CA LYS A 79 3.06 7.38 13.09
C LYS A 79 1.62 7.26 13.57
N GLY A 80 1.27 7.88 14.68
CA GLY A 80 -0.08 7.92 15.25
C GLY A 80 -0.11 8.79 16.50
N ASP A 81 -1.29 9.32 16.82
CA ASP A 81 -1.48 10.24 17.95
C ASP A 81 -1.20 9.61 19.33
N GLU A 82 -1.25 8.28 19.40
CA GLU A 82 -0.98 7.49 20.62
C GLU A 82 0.54 7.13 20.77
N CYS A 83 1.37 7.48 19.78
CA CYS A 83 2.80 7.19 19.83
C CYS A 83 3.53 8.21 20.69
N ASP A 84 4.50 7.73 21.46
CA ASP A 84 5.42 8.60 22.22
C ASP A 84 6.20 9.49 21.23
N ASN A 85 6.05 10.80 21.39
CA ASN A 85 6.66 11.81 20.54
C ASN A 85 8.14 12.10 20.89
N THR A 86 8.66 11.51 21.96
CA THR A 86 10.06 11.65 22.37
C THR A 86 10.97 10.65 21.67
N THR A 87 10.40 9.61 21.07
CA THR A 87 11.15 8.52 20.44
C THR A 87 11.19 8.69 18.93
N ALA A 88 12.40 8.83 18.35
CA ALA A 88 12.61 9.03 16.92
C ALA A 88 12.02 7.90 16.04
N ASP A 89 12.02 6.65 16.54
CA ASP A 89 11.45 5.49 15.81
C ASP A 89 9.95 5.57 15.60
N ASN A 90 9.24 6.45 16.33
CA ASN A 90 7.81 6.69 16.15
C ASN A 90 7.49 7.68 15.02
N TYR A 91 8.49 8.19 14.32
CA TYR A 91 8.31 9.08 13.20
C TYR A 91 8.52 8.39 11.86
N ARG A 92 7.81 8.89 10.82
CA ARG A 92 8.08 8.60 9.42
C ARG A 92 8.90 9.74 8.83
N ALA A 93 10.01 9.42 8.18
CA ALA A 93 10.90 10.38 7.54
C ALA A 93 10.39 10.72 6.13
N ILE A 94 9.32 11.55 6.04
CA ILE A 94 8.78 11.94 4.73
C ILE A 94 9.71 12.93 4.06
N THR A 95 10.24 12.56 2.90
CA THR A 95 11.19 13.40 2.15
C THR A 95 10.48 14.22 1.09
N ILE A 96 10.66 15.53 1.15
CA ILE A 96 10.24 16.47 0.10
C ILE A 96 11.43 16.67 -0.85
N SER A 97 11.28 16.21 -2.08
CA SER A 97 12.27 16.37 -3.16
C SER A 97 11.92 17.58 -4.04
N PRO A 98 12.88 18.18 -4.74
CA PRO A 98 12.65 19.22 -5.75
C PRO A 98 11.62 18.78 -6.80
N CYS A 99 10.78 19.73 -7.23
CA CYS A 99 9.74 19.43 -8.22
C CYS A 99 10.32 18.95 -9.56
N LEU A 100 11.43 19.53 -10.00
CA LEU A 100 12.13 19.13 -11.21
C LEU A 100 12.65 17.69 -11.14
N SER A 101 13.18 17.27 -9.96
CA SER A 101 13.62 15.89 -9.78
C SER A 101 12.46 14.90 -9.86
N LYS A 102 11.27 15.27 -9.36
CA LYS A 102 10.05 14.45 -9.48
C LYS A 102 9.62 14.28 -10.93
N VAL A 103 9.64 15.34 -11.74
CA VAL A 103 9.34 15.26 -13.18
C VAL A 103 10.30 14.30 -13.87
N PHE A 104 11.59 14.39 -13.57
CA PHE A 104 12.58 13.47 -14.14
C PHE A 104 12.35 12.01 -13.69
N GLU A 105 12.06 11.76 -12.40
CA GLU A 105 11.64 10.44 -11.91
C GLU A 105 10.41 9.91 -12.65
N MET A 106 9.40 10.76 -12.89
CA MET A 106 8.18 10.38 -13.63
C MET A 106 8.50 10.02 -15.09
N CYS A 107 9.35 10.79 -15.77
CA CYS A 107 9.82 10.48 -17.13
C CYS A 107 10.56 9.14 -17.16
N LEU A 108 11.51 8.93 -16.25
CA LEU A 108 12.23 7.65 -16.15
C LEU A 108 11.29 6.49 -15.86
N SER A 109 10.34 6.65 -14.93
CA SER A 109 9.34 5.63 -14.62
C SER A 109 8.49 5.26 -15.83
N GLY A 110 8.07 6.26 -16.62
CA GLY A 110 7.29 6.05 -17.85
C GLY A 110 8.06 5.28 -18.91
N VAL A 111 9.30 5.68 -19.18
CA VAL A 111 10.17 5.00 -20.17
C VAL A 111 10.53 3.58 -19.73
N MET A 112 10.76 3.39 -18.44
CA MET A 112 11.27 2.14 -17.89
C MET A 112 10.18 1.14 -17.48
N GLN A 113 8.89 1.46 -17.66
CA GLN A 113 7.77 0.61 -17.26
C GLN A 113 7.95 -0.87 -17.63
N PRO A 114 8.37 -1.27 -18.85
CA PRO A 114 8.50 -2.68 -19.23
C PRO A 114 9.48 -3.48 -18.36
N TRP A 115 10.51 -2.83 -17.81
CA TRP A 115 11.52 -3.47 -16.95
C TRP A 115 11.22 -3.34 -15.46
N LEU A 116 10.34 -2.39 -15.08
CA LEU A 116 10.03 -2.06 -13.70
C LEU A 116 8.73 -2.71 -13.20
N GLU A 117 8.17 -3.65 -13.96
CA GLU A 117 6.97 -4.38 -13.56
C GLU A 117 7.29 -5.42 -12.48
N SER A 118 6.62 -5.35 -11.32
CA SER A 118 6.76 -6.32 -10.24
C SER A 118 5.78 -7.48 -10.38
N ASP A 119 6.00 -8.58 -9.65
CA ASP A 119 5.16 -9.79 -9.67
C ASP A 119 3.68 -9.46 -9.39
N GLU A 120 2.76 -10.24 -9.95
CA GLU A 120 1.31 -10.06 -9.75
C GLU A 120 0.87 -10.16 -8.29
N LEU A 121 1.59 -10.93 -7.46
CA LEU A 121 1.33 -11.05 -6.02
C LEU A 121 1.82 -9.86 -5.19
N GLN A 122 2.53 -8.89 -5.79
CA GLN A 122 2.75 -7.57 -5.22
C GLN A 122 1.60 -6.65 -5.62
N PHE A 123 0.76 -6.29 -4.65
CA PHE A 123 -0.42 -5.42 -4.85
C PHE A 123 -0.10 -3.94 -4.64
N GLY A 124 0.94 -3.66 -3.85
CA GLY A 124 1.32 -2.29 -3.52
C GLY A 124 1.89 -1.52 -4.71
N PHE A 125 1.62 -0.21 -4.76
CA PHE A 125 2.17 0.75 -5.72
C PHE A 125 1.87 0.47 -7.20
N LYS A 126 0.88 -0.37 -7.50
CA LYS A 126 0.43 -0.65 -8.86
C LYS A 126 -0.83 0.13 -9.21
N LYS A 127 -0.83 0.75 -10.39
CA LYS A 127 -2.01 1.47 -10.91
C LYS A 127 -3.20 0.50 -11.00
N GLY A 128 -4.31 0.91 -10.45
CA GLY A 128 -5.54 0.12 -10.51
C GLY A 128 -5.69 -0.95 -9.43
N ARG A 129 -4.65 -1.28 -8.68
CA ARG A 129 -4.66 -2.24 -7.56
C ARG A 129 -4.66 -1.51 -6.21
N GLY A 130 -5.29 -2.11 -5.20
CA GLY A 130 -5.38 -1.50 -3.87
C GLY A 130 -5.53 -2.53 -2.75
N CYS A 131 -5.61 -2.05 -1.50
CA CYS A 131 -5.74 -2.92 -0.33
C CYS A 131 -6.92 -3.89 -0.42
N ARG A 132 -8.05 -3.44 -1.02
CA ARG A 132 -9.25 -4.27 -1.19
C ARG A 132 -9.01 -5.49 -2.08
N ASP A 133 -8.15 -5.36 -3.11
CA ASP A 133 -7.82 -6.45 -4.02
C ASP A 133 -7.03 -7.54 -3.28
N ALA A 134 -6.03 -7.15 -2.49
CA ALA A 134 -5.25 -8.07 -1.65
C ALA A 134 -6.11 -8.75 -0.57
N ILE A 135 -7.01 -8.00 0.09
CA ILE A 135 -7.94 -8.54 1.10
C ILE A 135 -8.90 -9.56 0.47
N TYR A 136 -9.44 -9.26 -0.72
CA TYR A 136 -10.36 -10.14 -1.43
C TYR A 136 -9.66 -11.42 -1.88
N THR A 137 -8.43 -11.31 -2.37
CA THR A 137 -7.56 -12.45 -2.73
C THR A 137 -7.28 -13.32 -1.50
N LEU A 138 -6.83 -12.74 -0.39
CA LEU A 138 -6.58 -13.46 0.86
C LEU A 138 -7.83 -14.22 1.33
N ARG A 139 -9.01 -13.57 1.27
CA ARG A 139 -10.26 -14.22 1.64
C ARG A 139 -10.56 -15.44 0.77
N GLY A 140 -10.37 -15.33 -0.55
CA GLY A 140 -10.58 -16.45 -1.49
C GLY A 140 -9.65 -17.63 -1.19
N ILE A 141 -8.37 -17.35 -0.95
CA ILE A 141 -7.38 -18.38 -0.59
C ILE A 141 -7.78 -19.10 0.70
N VAL A 142 -8.10 -18.34 1.75
CA VAL A 142 -8.54 -18.90 3.04
C VAL A 142 -9.83 -19.72 2.89
N SER A 143 -10.79 -19.23 2.10
CA SER A 143 -12.03 -19.96 1.82
C SER A 143 -11.76 -21.27 1.10
N HIS A 144 -10.89 -21.27 0.10
CA HIS A 144 -10.48 -22.47 -0.62
C HIS A 144 -9.83 -23.52 0.31
N VAL A 145 -8.86 -23.11 1.14
CA VAL A 145 -8.20 -23.98 2.11
C VAL A 145 -9.20 -24.55 3.11
N ASN A 146 -10.16 -23.75 3.57
CA ASN A 146 -11.17 -24.22 4.51
C ASN A 146 -12.17 -25.19 3.87
N ASN A 147 -12.59 -24.93 2.62
CA ASN A 147 -13.50 -25.80 1.87
C ASN A 147 -12.84 -27.17 1.54
N SER A 148 -11.51 -27.21 1.44
CA SER A 148 -10.72 -28.45 1.32
C SER A 148 -10.55 -29.18 2.67
N GLY A 149 -11.26 -28.78 3.74
CA GLY A 149 -11.21 -29.40 5.08
C GLY A 149 -9.98 -29.04 5.92
N SER A 150 -9.09 -28.19 5.41
CA SER A 150 -7.88 -27.75 6.08
C SER A 150 -8.10 -26.48 6.91
N THR A 151 -7.11 -26.10 7.71
CA THR A 151 -7.07 -24.82 8.44
C THR A 151 -5.96 -23.96 7.83
N ALA A 152 -6.31 -22.79 7.38
CA ALA A 152 -5.32 -21.84 6.87
C ALA A 152 -4.45 -21.30 8.00
N VAL A 153 -3.14 -21.41 7.85
CA VAL A 153 -2.13 -20.76 8.68
C VAL A 153 -1.70 -19.51 7.94
N ILE A 154 -1.82 -18.38 8.56
CA ILE A 154 -1.49 -17.07 8.00
C ILE A 154 -0.39 -16.47 8.86
N CYS A 155 0.65 -15.91 8.24
CA CYS A 155 1.70 -15.20 8.94
C CYS A 155 1.87 -13.81 8.32
N ALA A 156 1.64 -12.77 9.12
CA ALA A 156 1.89 -11.38 8.73
C ALA A 156 3.30 -11.01 9.17
N LEU A 157 4.16 -10.63 8.24
CA LEU A 157 5.54 -10.24 8.48
C LEU A 157 5.71 -8.74 8.26
N ASP A 158 6.39 -8.07 9.19
CA ASP A 158 6.71 -6.64 9.13
C ASP A 158 8.22 -6.48 8.89
N ILE A 159 8.61 -5.72 7.88
CA ILE A 159 10.02 -5.42 7.60
C ILE A 159 10.43 -4.17 8.38
N THR A 160 11.56 -4.25 9.08
CA THR A 160 12.07 -3.14 9.88
C THR A 160 12.61 -2.02 8.99
N LYS A 161 11.93 -0.84 8.98
CA LYS A 161 12.37 0.34 8.23
C LYS A 161 12.70 0.03 6.76
N ALA A 162 11.80 -0.70 6.08
CA ALA A 162 11.99 -1.27 4.75
C ALA A 162 12.55 -0.27 3.73
N PHE A 163 11.93 0.93 3.64
CA PHE A 163 12.36 1.99 2.73
C PHE A 163 13.70 2.61 3.10
N ASP A 164 14.02 2.71 4.40
CA ASP A 164 15.20 3.41 4.88
C ASP A 164 16.47 2.53 4.85
N LYS A 165 16.29 1.18 4.81
CA LYS A 165 17.38 0.21 4.89
C LYS A 165 17.68 -0.55 3.60
N MET A 166 16.97 -0.26 2.51
CA MET A 166 17.20 -0.94 1.24
C MET A 166 18.65 -0.76 0.76
N ASN A 167 19.35 -1.86 0.54
CA ASN A 167 20.72 -1.86 0.06
C ASN A 167 20.75 -1.47 -1.43
N HIS A 168 21.45 -0.38 -1.79
CA HIS A 168 21.54 0.11 -3.15
C HIS A 168 22.24 -0.89 -4.07
N PHE A 169 23.32 -1.55 -3.63
CA PHE A 169 24.02 -2.54 -4.45
C PHE A 169 23.15 -3.76 -4.74
N GLY A 170 22.41 -4.23 -3.74
CA GLY A 170 21.40 -5.28 -3.93
C GLY A 170 20.34 -4.90 -4.95
N LEU A 171 19.86 -3.64 -4.91
CA LEU A 171 18.94 -3.12 -5.93
C LEU A 171 19.55 -3.12 -7.32
N TYR A 172 20.80 -2.65 -7.48
CA TYR A 172 21.45 -2.61 -8.79
C TYR A 172 21.60 -4.01 -9.38
N ILE A 173 21.97 -5.00 -8.56
CA ILE A 173 22.04 -6.40 -9.00
C ILE A 173 20.66 -6.91 -9.47
N LYS A 174 19.57 -6.58 -8.75
CA LYS A 174 18.21 -6.96 -9.16
C LYS A 174 17.80 -6.33 -10.49
N LEU A 175 18.14 -5.04 -10.69
CA LEU A 175 17.89 -4.34 -11.95
C LEU A 175 18.73 -4.93 -13.10
N MET A 176 19.99 -5.26 -12.86
CA MET A 176 20.85 -5.95 -13.85
C MET A 176 20.27 -7.30 -14.26
N ASN A 177 19.81 -8.10 -13.30
CA ASN A 177 19.20 -9.40 -13.57
C ASN A 177 17.88 -9.29 -14.37
N ARG A 178 17.23 -8.13 -14.36
CA ARG A 178 16.06 -7.80 -15.20
C ARG A 178 16.44 -7.24 -16.57
N ASN A 179 17.73 -7.20 -16.90
CA ASN A 179 18.24 -6.64 -18.15
C ASN A 179 17.78 -5.20 -18.41
N VAL A 180 17.71 -4.37 -17.36
CA VAL A 180 17.41 -2.94 -17.56
C VAL A 180 18.52 -2.28 -18.42
N PRO A 181 18.19 -1.28 -19.24
CA PRO A 181 19.18 -0.55 -20.03
C PRO A 181 20.29 0.03 -19.16
N ARG A 182 21.53 -0.13 -19.60
CA ARG A 182 22.72 0.31 -18.87
C ARG A 182 22.66 1.80 -18.52
N SER A 183 22.23 2.63 -19.47
CA SER A 183 22.10 4.07 -19.28
C SER A 183 21.15 4.43 -18.12
N PHE A 184 20.06 3.67 -17.89
CA PHE A 184 19.18 3.86 -16.74
C PHE A 184 19.90 3.52 -15.43
N LEU A 185 20.58 2.39 -15.40
CA LEU A 185 21.31 1.96 -14.21
C LEU A 185 22.40 2.96 -13.83
N ASP A 186 23.19 3.42 -14.81
CA ASP A 186 24.26 4.39 -14.59
C ASP A 186 23.70 5.74 -14.07
N VAL A 187 22.58 6.22 -14.62
CA VAL A 187 21.85 7.39 -14.08
C VAL A 187 21.44 7.18 -12.64
N LEU A 188 20.87 6.01 -12.31
CA LEU A 188 20.41 5.69 -10.97
C LEU A 188 21.57 5.61 -9.97
N ILE A 189 22.70 5.00 -10.37
CA ILE A 189 23.93 4.92 -9.55
C ILE A 189 24.47 6.33 -9.30
N CYS A 190 24.60 7.16 -10.34
CA CYS A 190 25.03 8.54 -10.19
C CYS A 190 24.11 9.33 -9.25
N TRP A 191 22.78 9.14 -9.37
CA TRP A 191 21.81 9.84 -8.53
C TRP A 191 21.93 9.44 -7.06
N TYR A 192 21.97 8.14 -6.78
CA TYR A 192 22.02 7.65 -5.39
C TYR A 192 23.36 7.94 -4.70
N SER A 193 24.47 8.02 -5.45
CA SER A 193 25.75 8.46 -4.89
C SER A 193 25.74 9.93 -4.43
N LYS A 194 24.80 10.74 -4.96
CA LYS A 194 24.61 12.16 -4.67
C LYS A 194 23.36 12.44 -3.81
N CYS A 195 22.82 11.42 -3.15
CA CYS A 195 21.68 11.61 -2.26
C CYS A 195 22.13 12.20 -0.92
N TYR A 196 21.65 13.42 -0.64
CA TYR A 196 21.83 14.10 0.64
C TYR A 196 20.48 14.51 1.21
N ALA A 197 20.42 14.63 2.51
CA ALA A 197 19.20 15.07 3.20
C ALA A 197 19.54 15.97 4.38
N PHE A 198 18.57 16.77 4.78
CA PHE A 198 18.54 17.49 6.05
C PHE A 198 17.14 17.36 6.66
N VAL A 199 17.06 17.43 7.99
CA VAL A 199 15.79 17.32 8.71
C VAL A 199 15.30 18.72 9.06
N ARG A 200 14.03 19.01 8.75
CA ARG A 200 13.35 20.22 9.21
C ARG A 200 12.36 19.86 10.33
N TRP A 201 12.56 20.47 11.48
CA TRP A 201 11.71 20.33 12.65
C TRP A 201 11.18 21.69 13.09
N GLY A 202 9.94 22.00 12.72
CA GLY A 202 9.40 23.35 12.90
C GLY A 202 10.18 24.39 12.09
N THR A 203 10.81 25.33 12.78
CA THR A 203 11.69 26.37 12.21
C THR A 203 13.16 25.95 12.16
N SER A 204 13.55 24.89 12.86
CA SER A 204 14.94 24.43 12.92
C SER A 204 15.26 23.48 11.76
N VAL A 205 16.50 23.55 11.29
CA VAL A 205 17.02 22.72 10.21
C VAL A 205 18.34 22.10 10.65
N SER A 206 18.51 20.78 10.44
CA SER A 206 19.76 20.08 10.76
C SER A 206 20.85 20.39 9.74
N GLN A 207 22.07 19.98 10.06
CA GLN A 207 23.12 19.87 9.08
C GLN A 207 22.73 18.82 8.01
N GLN A 208 23.31 18.97 6.81
CA GLN A 208 23.18 18.06 5.71
C GLN A 208 23.97 16.78 5.99
N PHE A 209 23.39 15.61 5.65
CA PHE A 209 24.03 14.30 5.74
C PHE A 209 23.79 13.49 4.48
N GLN A 210 24.71 12.60 4.16
CA GLN A 210 24.61 11.72 3.01
C GLN A 210 23.67 10.53 3.31
N VAL A 211 22.81 10.16 2.35
CA VAL A 211 21.92 9.00 2.42
C VAL A 211 22.60 7.83 1.71
N LEU A 212 23.17 6.91 2.50
CA LEU A 212 23.97 5.79 1.99
C LEU A 212 23.15 4.54 1.70
N ALA A 213 21.93 4.44 2.19
CA ALA A 213 21.02 3.32 1.99
C ALA A 213 19.57 3.80 1.97
N GLY A 214 18.68 2.96 1.49
CA GLY A 214 17.26 3.24 1.42
C GLY A 214 16.83 4.04 0.19
N VAL A 215 15.52 4.19 0.06
CA VAL A 215 14.88 5.04 -0.94
C VAL A 215 14.08 6.13 -0.25
N ARG A 216 13.93 7.27 -0.91
CA ARG A 216 13.22 8.43 -0.33
C ARG A 216 11.75 8.13 -0.13
N GLN A 217 11.27 8.23 1.10
CA GLN A 217 9.84 8.17 1.40
C GLN A 217 9.14 9.42 0.86
N GLY A 218 8.62 9.34 -0.37
CA GLY A 218 8.01 10.46 -1.12
C GLY A 218 8.58 10.64 -2.54
N GLY A 219 9.63 9.91 -2.92
CA GLY A 219 10.09 9.81 -4.31
C GLY A 219 9.11 9.04 -5.18
N VAL A 220 9.12 9.31 -6.48
CA VAL A 220 8.24 8.65 -7.46
C VAL A 220 8.71 7.24 -7.79
N LEU A 221 10.01 7.06 -8.00
CA LEU A 221 10.61 5.74 -8.29
C LEU A 221 10.74 4.85 -7.05
N SER A 222 10.83 5.44 -5.85
CA SER A 222 11.10 4.73 -4.61
C SER A 222 10.19 3.53 -4.36
N PRO A 223 8.85 3.64 -4.49
CA PRO A 223 7.95 2.51 -4.29
C PRO A 223 8.14 1.39 -5.31
N ILE A 224 8.41 1.75 -6.56
CA ILE A 224 8.61 0.81 -7.66
C ILE A 224 9.92 0.04 -7.45
N LEU A 225 10.99 0.74 -7.14
CA LEU A 225 12.32 0.15 -6.89
C LEU A 225 12.30 -0.77 -5.66
N PHE A 226 11.57 -0.39 -4.60
CA PHE A 226 11.39 -1.26 -3.46
C PHE A 226 10.61 -2.54 -3.83
N SER A 227 9.54 -2.41 -4.63
CA SER A 227 8.78 -3.58 -5.10
C SER A 227 9.66 -4.56 -5.90
N ILE A 228 10.56 -4.04 -6.75
CA ILE A 228 11.52 -4.86 -7.50
C ILE A 228 12.55 -5.51 -6.56
N PHE A 229 13.01 -4.77 -5.57
CA PHE A 229 13.99 -5.26 -4.60
C PHE A 229 13.48 -6.50 -3.85
N ILE A 230 12.22 -6.47 -3.39
CA ILE A 230 11.61 -7.58 -2.63
C ILE A 230 11.01 -8.69 -3.51
N ASP A 231 10.89 -8.48 -4.82
CA ASP A 231 10.21 -9.40 -5.74
C ASP A 231 10.87 -10.78 -5.82
N SER A 232 12.19 -10.86 -5.56
CA SER A 232 12.91 -12.12 -5.49
C SER A 232 12.40 -13.06 -4.39
N LEU A 233 11.85 -12.51 -3.30
CA LEU A 233 11.23 -13.31 -2.25
C LEU A 233 10.00 -14.07 -2.80
N ILE A 234 9.16 -13.41 -3.60
CA ILE A 234 8.01 -14.05 -4.25
C ILE A 234 8.49 -15.18 -5.17
N CYS A 235 9.52 -14.90 -5.99
CA CYS A 235 10.08 -15.90 -6.90
C CYS A 235 10.61 -17.12 -6.16
N LYS A 236 11.37 -16.93 -5.06
CA LYS A 236 11.90 -18.05 -4.25
C LYS A 236 10.79 -18.85 -3.58
N LEU A 237 9.80 -18.18 -2.98
CA LEU A 237 8.66 -18.85 -2.36
C LEU A 237 7.83 -19.64 -3.40
N ARG A 238 7.61 -19.09 -4.59
CA ARG A 238 6.92 -19.79 -5.69
C ARG A 238 7.73 -21.00 -6.18
N ALA A 239 9.03 -20.83 -6.38
CA ALA A 239 9.91 -21.91 -6.85
C ALA A 239 10.03 -23.06 -5.86
N SER A 240 9.90 -22.80 -4.54
CA SER A 240 9.89 -23.85 -3.50
C SER A 240 8.63 -24.71 -3.53
N GLY A 241 7.53 -24.26 -4.15
CA GLY A 241 6.23 -24.91 -4.13
C GLY A 241 5.53 -24.91 -2.76
N HIS A 242 6.12 -24.24 -1.76
CA HIS A 242 5.55 -24.15 -0.41
C HIS A 242 4.50 -23.03 -0.31
N GLY A 243 3.38 -23.32 0.36
CA GLY A 243 2.30 -22.37 0.55
C GLY A 243 0.97 -22.82 -0.02
N ALA A 244 0.01 -21.90 -0.06
CA ALA A 244 -1.30 -22.16 -0.64
C ALA A 244 -1.25 -22.05 -2.17
N SER A 245 -2.01 -22.93 -2.85
CA SER A 245 -2.23 -22.87 -4.30
C SER A 245 -3.69 -23.17 -4.62
N ILE A 246 -4.19 -22.68 -5.75
CA ILE A 246 -5.52 -23.01 -6.27
C ILE A 246 -5.34 -23.36 -7.75
N GLY A 247 -5.54 -24.64 -8.09
CA GLY A 247 -5.18 -25.16 -9.42
C GLY A 247 -3.69 -24.98 -9.69
N SER A 248 -3.34 -24.34 -10.80
CA SER A 248 -1.95 -24.06 -11.19
C SER A 248 -1.41 -22.72 -10.63
N TYR A 249 -2.24 -21.93 -9.97
CA TYR A 249 -1.85 -20.63 -9.47
C TYR A 249 -1.31 -20.72 -8.05
N TYR A 250 -0.13 -20.13 -7.83
CA TYR A 250 0.50 -20.02 -6.53
C TYR A 250 -0.02 -18.79 -5.78
N PHE A 251 -0.39 -18.99 -4.49
CA PHE A 251 -0.88 -17.95 -3.60
C PHE A 251 -0.27 -18.05 -2.19
N GLY A 252 0.89 -18.65 -2.07
CA GLY A 252 1.56 -18.82 -0.78
C GLY A 252 1.98 -17.50 -0.13
N CYS A 253 2.14 -16.43 -0.90
CA CYS A 253 2.45 -15.10 -0.38
C CYS A 253 1.65 -14.02 -1.10
N LEU A 254 1.27 -12.97 -0.37
CA LEU A 254 0.68 -11.74 -0.89
C LEU A 254 1.47 -10.58 -0.31
N LEU A 255 1.98 -9.68 -1.15
CA LEU A 255 2.75 -8.53 -0.74
C LEU A 255 1.98 -7.24 -1.01
N TYR A 256 2.06 -6.31 -0.07
CA TYR A 256 1.59 -4.95 -0.26
C TYR A 256 2.66 -3.99 0.24
N ALA A 257 3.55 -3.58 -0.64
CA ALA A 257 4.78 -2.89 -0.28
C ALA A 257 5.64 -3.73 0.67
N ASP A 258 5.84 -3.25 1.89
CA ASP A 258 6.57 -3.89 2.98
C ASP A 258 5.73 -4.87 3.82
N ASP A 259 4.40 -4.82 3.71
CA ASP A 259 3.50 -5.78 4.37
C ASP A 259 3.51 -7.12 3.60
N ILE A 260 4.05 -8.17 4.21
CA ILE A 260 4.11 -9.52 3.64
C ILE A 260 3.11 -10.40 4.37
N MET A 261 2.23 -11.07 3.61
CA MET A 261 1.28 -12.04 4.12
C MET A 261 1.60 -13.41 3.53
N LEU A 262 2.03 -14.35 4.36
CA LEU A 262 2.21 -15.75 3.99
C LEU A 262 0.95 -16.53 4.28
N VAL A 263 0.59 -17.47 3.40
CA VAL A 263 -0.60 -18.33 3.56
C VAL A 263 -0.24 -19.78 3.26
N SER A 264 -0.54 -20.67 4.19
CA SER A 264 -0.31 -22.11 4.05
C SER A 264 -1.46 -22.94 4.62
N HIS A 265 -1.60 -24.16 4.17
CA HIS A 265 -2.54 -25.17 4.72
C HIS A 265 -1.93 -25.98 5.88
N SER A 266 -0.64 -25.81 6.19
CA SER A 266 0.09 -26.58 7.21
C SER A 266 1.06 -25.68 7.98
N VAL A 267 1.18 -25.93 9.29
CA VAL A 267 2.16 -25.26 10.15
C VAL A 267 3.60 -25.62 9.73
N TYR A 268 3.83 -26.87 9.36
CA TYR A 268 5.13 -27.32 8.88
C TYR A 268 5.58 -26.59 7.61
N VAL A 269 4.68 -26.52 6.61
CA VAL A 269 4.96 -25.80 5.37
C VAL A 269 5.15 -24.30 5.64
N MET A 270 4.40 -23.70 6.59
CA MET A 270 4.61 -22.32 7.00
C MET A 270 6.01 -22.10 7.56
N GLN A 271 6.55 -23.05 8.34
CA GLN A 271 7.93 -22.94 8.85
C GLN A 271 8.95 -22.93 7.71
N LEU A 272 8.81 -23.83 6.73
CA LEU A 272 9.70 -23.83 5.55
C LEU A 272 9.66 -22.51 4.78
N MET A 273 8.48 -21.90 4.67
CA MET A 273 8.35 -20.57 4.06
C MET A 273 9.05 -19.46 4.88
N LEU A 274 8.98 -19.53 6.21
CA LEU A 274 9.67 -18.59 7.10
C LEU A 274 11.19 -18.75 7.06
N ASP A 275 11.68 -19.99 6.85
CA ASP A 275 13.10 -20.25 6.67
C ASP A 275 13.60 -19.60 5.37
N ILE A 276 12.87 -19.74 4.26
CA ILE A 276 13.16 -19.03 2.99
C ILE A 276 13.15 -17.51 3.19
N CYS A 277 12.18 -16.98 3.95
CA CYS A 277 12.13 -15.55 4.27
C CYS A 277 13.37 -15.11 5.05
N SER A 278 13.81 -15.92 6.02
CA SER A 278 15.00 -15.64 6.84
C SER A 278 16.28 -15.63 6.01
N GLU A 279 16.44 -16.58 5.09
CA GLU A 279 17.55 -16.62 4.15
C GLU A 279 17.58 -15.43 3.20
N GLU A 280 16.41 -15.04 2.66
CA GLU A 280 16.31 -13.88 1.76
C GLU A 280 16.59 -12.58 2.50
N ALA A 281 16.18 -12.46 3.77
CA ALA A 281 16.49 -11.30 4.60
C ALA A 281 18.00 -11.09 4.76
N VAL A 282 18.75 -12.17 4.99
CA VAL A 282 20.22 -12.14 5.04
C VAL A 282 20.81 -11.77 3.68
N SER A 283 20.31 -12.36 2.60
CA SER A 283 20.79 -12.12 1.22
C SER A 283 20.60 -10.67 0.77
N LEU A 284 19.52 -10.01 1.20
CA LEU A 284 19.16 -8.63 0.82
C LEU A 284 19.55 -7.59 1.88
N ASP A 285 20.18 -8.03 2.97
CA ASP A 285 20.60 -7.18 4.08
C ASP A 285 19.45 -6.35 4.70
N PHE A 286 18.29 -7.01 4.92
CA PHE A 286 17.21 -6.41 5.69
C PHE A 286 16.82 -7.28 6.90
N THR A 287 16.04 -6.74 7.80
CA THR A 287 15.62 -7.44 9.02
C THR A 287 14.10 -7.43 9.16
N PHE A 288 13.52 -8.56 9.54
CA PHE A 288 12.13 -8.62 9.96
C PHE A 288 11.94 -8.10 11.37
N ASN A 289 10.85 -7.43 11.64
CA ASN A 289 10.42 -7.05 12.97
C ASN A 289 9.66 -8.22 13.60
N THR A 290 10.38 -9.11 14.26
CA THR A 290 9.79 -10.31 14.87
C THR A 290 8.78 -10.00 15.97
N LYS A 291 8.84 -8.84 16.63
CA LYS A 291 7.86 -8.41 17.64
C LYS A 291 6.52 -8.00 17.04
N LYS A 292 6.52 -7.49 15.80
CA LYS A 292 5.30 -7.11 15.08
C LYS A 292 4.80 -8.21 14.13
N SER A 293 5.68 -9.15 13.77
CA SER A 293 5.30 -10.29 12.96
C SER A 293 4.47 -11.26 13.80
N VAL A 294 3.32 -11.69 13.27
CA VAL A 294 2.35 -12.51 14.01
C VAL A 294 1.77 -13.60 13.13
N ALA A 295 1.36 -14.70 13.77
CA ALA A 295 0.67 -15.80 13.11
C ALA A 295 -0.79 -15.88 13.54
N LEU A 296 -1.66 -16.24 12.60
CA LEU A 296 -3.11 -16.39 12.79
C LEU A 296 -3.58 -17.68 12.14
N ARG A 297 -4.60 -18.34 12.70
CA ARG A 297 -5.19 -19.57 12.14
C ARG A 297 -6.67 -19.36 11.87
N ILE A 298 -7.11 -19.75 10.67
CA ILE A 298 -8.52 -19.68 10.27
C ILE A 298 -8.95 -21.04 9.69
N GLY A 299 -9.95 -21.66 10.29
CA GLY A 299 -10.45 -22.96 9.86
C GLY A 299 -10.93 -23.81 11.03
N SER A 300 -11.27 -25.07 10.75
CA SER A 300 -11.86 -25.99 11.74
C SER A 300 -11.00 -26.22 12.99
N ARG A 301 -9.67 -26.14 12.85
CA ARG A 301 -8.69 -26.41 13.91
C ARG A 301 -8.07 -25.14 14.50
N TYR A 302 -8.70 -23.95 14.34
CA TYR A 302 -8.11 -22.68 14.75
C TYR A 302 -7.77 -22.57 16.26
N LYS A 303 -8.51 -23.30 17.13
CA LYS A 303 -8.27 -23.33 18.58
C LYS A 303 -7.25 -24.36 19.03
N LYS A 304 -6.87 -25.33 18.16
CA LYS A 304 -5.94 -26.38 18.58
C LYS A 304 -4.53 -25.81 18.75
N SER A 305 -3.83 -26.22 19.80
CA SER A 305 -2.42 -25.92 19.98
C SER A 305 -1.58 -26.48 18.82
N CYS A 306 -0.53 -25.79 18.45
CA CYS A 306 0.41 -26.20 17.42
C CYS A 306 1.83 -25.78 17.78
N ILE A 307 2.79 -26.32 17.04
CA ILE A 307 4.21 -26.00 17.20
C ILE A 307 4.42 -24.48 16.95
N ALA A 308 5.30 -23.88 17.75
CA ALA A 308 5.71 -22.51 17.55
C ALA A 308 6.40 -22.30 16.20
N LEU A 309 6.10 -21.20 15.54
CA LEU A 309 6.77 -20.76 14.32
C LEU A 309 7.98 -19.90 14.70
N VAL A 310 9.05 -20.02 13.95
CA VAL A 310 10.30 -19.29 14.18
C VAL A 310 10.65 -18.49 12.94
N LEU A 311 11.02 -17.21 13.12
CA LEU A 311 11.51 -16.31 12.07
C LEU A 311 12.84 -15.70 12.53
N CYS A 312 13.90 -15.85 11.74
CA CYS A 312 15.24 -15.37 12.09
C CYS A 312 15.69 -15.77 13.52
N GLY A 313 15.41 -17.01 13.93
CA GLY A 313 15.74 -17.53 15.24
C GLY A 313 14.84 -17.09 16.41
N VAL A 314 13.82 -16.26 16.14
CA VAL A 314 12.89 -15.74 17.17
C VAL A 314 11.50 -16.31 16.96
N GLN A 315 10.86 -16.74 18.04
CA GLN A 315 9.51 -17.31 18.01
C GLN A 315 8.46 -16.23 17.67
N ILE A 316 7.59 -16.52 16.68
CA ILE A 316 6.43 -15.71 16.33
C ILE A 316 5.23 -16.10 17.18
N GLN A 317 4.48 -15.09 17.67
CA GLN A 317 3.29 -15.31 18.47
C GLN A 317 2.08 -15.66 17.60
N TYR A 318 1.30 -16.67 18.05
CA TYR A 318 -0.06 -16.87 17.56
C TYR A 318 -1.01 -15.92 18.26
N VAL A 319 -1.74 -15.14 17.47
CA VAL A 319 -2.66 -14.11 17.97
C VAL A 319 -4.11 -14.45 17.59
N GLN A 320 -5.06 -13.91 18.38
CA GLN A 320 -6.48 -14.04 18.09
C GLN A 320 -6.96 -13.02 17.04
N GLU A 321 -6.29 -11.88 16.97
CA GLU A 321 -6.59 -10.82 16.03
C GLU A 321 -5.29 -10.27 15.44
N ALA A 322 -5.27 -10.02 14.12
CA ALA A 322 -4.14 -9.42 13.41
C ALA A 322 -4.64 -8.34 12.45
N LYS A 323 -3.96 -7.20 12.43
CA LYS A 323 -4.26 -6.13 11.49
C LYS A 323 -3.59 -6.39 10.15
N TYR A 324 -4.37 -6.40 9.07
CA TYR A 324 -3.87 -6.49 7.70
C TYR A 324 -4.52 -5.43 6.83
N LEU A 325 -3.73 -4.57 6.22
CA LEU A 325 -4.17 -3.50 5.31
C LEU A 325 -5.40 -2.73 5.84
N GLY A 326 -5.36 -2.36 7.12
CA GLY A 326 -6.44 -1.58 7.75
C GLY A 326 -7.63 -2.38 8.26
N VAL A 327 -7.73 -3.69 7.97
CA VAL A 327 -8.76 -4.61 8.45
C VAL A 327 -8.20 -5.46 9.58
N MET A 328 -8.99 -5.66 10.65
CA MET A 328 -8.63 -6.53 11.77
C MET A 328 -9.16 -7.94 11.50
N LEU A 329 -8.28 -8.86 11.11
CA LEU A 329 -8.61 -10.27 10.89
C LEU A 329 -8.73 -11.00 12.24
N VAL A 330 -9.64 -11.97 12.31
CA VAL A 330 -9.93 -12.71 13.56
C VAL A 330 -9.69 -14.21 13.35
N SER A 331 -9.01 -14.83 14.30
CA SER A 331 -8.84 -16.29 14.37
C SER A 331 -10.20 -16.95 14.62
N ALA A 332 -10.74 -17.64 13.63
CA ALA A 332 -12.09 -18.17 13.65
C ALA A 332 -12.23 -19.43 12.78
N ARG A 333 -13.41 -20.06 12.81
CA ARG A 333 -13.73 -21.24 11.96
C ARG A 333 -13.79 -20.90 10.47
N SER A 334 -14.06 -19.65 10.11
CA SER A 334 -14.11 -19.13 8.74
C SER A 334 -13.50 -17.74 8.72
N PHE A 335 -13.21 -17.21 7.52
CA PHE A 335 -12.66 -15.86 7.36
C PHE A 335 -13.61 -14.82 7.99
N ARG A 336 -13.12 -14.10 8.99
CA ARG A 336 -13.86 -13.06 9.71
C ARG A 336 -12.98 -11.86 10.01
N HIS A 337 -13.60 -10.71 10.17
CA HIS A 337 -12.94 -9.46 10.60
C HIS A 337 -13.71 -8.83 11.77
N SER A 338 -13.03 -8.02 12.56
CA SER A 338 -13.60 -7.37 13.74
C SER A 338 -14.43 -6.16 13.35
N ILE A 339 -15.74 -6.25 13.61
CA ILE A 339 -16.70 -5.15 13.42
C ILE A 339 -16.59 -4.12 14.55
N SER A 340 -16.27 -4.56 15.77
CA SER A 340 -16.10 -3.68 16.92
C SER A 340 -15.08 -2.59 16.65
N HIS A 341 -13.94 -2.96 16.09
CA HIS A 341 -12.88 -2.02 15.73
C HIS A 341 -13.32 -0.98 14.67
N VAL A 342 -14.15 -1.37 13.69
CA VAL A 342 -14.70 -0.44 12.69
C VAL A 342 -15.64 0.57 13.37
N LYS A 343 -16.52 0.10 14.28
CA LYS A 343 -17.43 0.97 15.02
C LYS A 343 -16.71 1.94 15.95
N GLU A 344 -15.71 1.46 16.68
CA GLU A 344 -14.88 2.31 17.54
C GLU A 344 -14.22 3.45 16.75
N LYS A 345 -13.61 3.14 15.60
CA LYS A 345 -13.05 4.15 14.72
C LYS A 345 -14.09 5.14 14.22
N PHE A 346 -15.26 4.65 13.82
CA PHE A 346 -16.34 5.51 13.37
C PHE A 346 -16.77 6.48 14.48
N TYR A 347 -17.05 5.97 15.70
CA TYR A 347 -17.49 6.82 16.80
C TYR A 347 -16.40 7.80 17.24
N ARG A 348 -15.12 7.42 17.21
CA ARG A 348 -14.01 8.34 17.46
C ARG A 348 -14.02 9.49 16.46
N CYS A 349 -14.11 9.16 15.16
CA CYS A 349 -14.19 10.15 14.08
C CYS A 349 -15.45 11.03 14.20
N PHE A 350 -16.62 10.41 14.40
CA PHE A 350 -17.90 11.09 14.52
C PHE A 350 -17.94 12.03 15.72
N ASN A 351 -17.52 11.59 16.90
CA ASN A 351 -17.51 12.42 18.10
C ASN A 351 -16.62 13.65 17.95
N ALA A 352 -15.41 13.45 17.38
CA ALA A 352 -14.49 14.57 17.12
C ALA A 352 -15.07 15.58 16.11
N MET A 353 -15.67 15.10 15.04
CA MET A 353 -16.35 15.90 14.03
C MET A 353 -17.55 16.64 14.62
N HIS A 354 -18.47 15.92 15.29
CA HIS A 354 -19.71 16.47 15.83
C HIS A 354 -19.44 17.52 16.91
N TYR A 355 -18.44 17.32 17.77
CA TYR A 355 -18.04 18.30 18.78
C TYR A 355 -17.60 19.63 18.13
N ARG A 356 -16.88 19.57 17.03
CA ARG A 356 -16.41 20.76 16.31
C ARG A 356 -17.50 21.42 15.46
N SER A 357 -18.40 20.63 14.84
CA SER A 357 -19.42 21.14 13.91
C SER A 357 -20.68 21.65 14.59
N ARG A 358 -21.02 21.21 15.83
CA ARG A 358 -22.25 21.62 16.50
C ARG A 358 -22.33 23.13 16.74
N ASN A 359 -21.20 23.82 16.84
CA ASN A 359 -21.12 25.27 16.99
C ASN A 359 -21.30 26.02 15.65
N ALA A 360 -21.29 25.31 14.52
CA ALA A 360 -21.52 25.92 13.19
C ALA A 360 -23.00 26.20 12.91
N GLY A 361 -23.93 25.76 13.78
CA GLY A 361 -25.36 26.07 13.71
C GLY A 361 -26.08 25.50 12.47
N SER A 362 -25.51 24.49 11.81
CA SER A 362 -26.12 23.87 10.61
C SER A 362 -25.94 22.36 10.58
N GLU A 363 -27.07 21.65 10.63
CA GLU A 363 -27.14 20.18 10.47
C GLU A 363 -26.66 19.75 9.09
N CYS A 364 -26.89 20.54 8.05
CA CYS A 364 -26.43 20.26 6.69
C CYS A 364 -24.91 20.13 6.62
N ILE A 365 -24.16 21.00 7.31
CA ILE A 365 -22.70 20.91 7.41
C ILE A 365 -22.29 19.62 8.11
N SER A 366 -22.95 19.30 9.24
CA SER A 366 -22.67 18.09 10.00
C SER A 366 -22.93 16.82 9.18
N VAL A 367 -23.98 16.78 8.35
CA VAL A 367 -24.24 15.66 7.44
C VAL A 367 -23.21 15.57 6.33
N GLN A 368 -22.78 16.69 5.76
CA GLN A 368 -21.72 16.69 4.74
C GLN A 368 -20.38 16.15 5.32
N LEU A 369 -20.05 16.56 6.54
CA LEU A 369 -18.88 16.03 7.26
C LEU A 369 -19.04 14.54 7.62
N LEU A 370 -20.23 14.10 8.01
CA LEU A 370 -20.55 12.68 8.22
C LEU A 370 -20.26 11.87 6.93
N LYS A 371 -20.74 12.36 5.77
CA LYS A 371 -20.52 11.72 4.48
C LYS A 371 -19.04 11.67 4.09
N SER A 372 -18.32 12.75 4.27
CA SER A 372 -16.93 12.88 3.79
C SER A 372 -15.89 12.27 4.72
N LEU A 373 -16.12 12.28 6.04
CA LEU A 373 -15.13 11.84 7.04
C LEU A 373 -15.50 10.50 7.70
N CYS A 374 -16.77 10.29 8.06
CA CYS A 374 -17.15 9.17 8.90
C CYS A 374 -17.61 7.94 8.08
N LEU A 375 -18.44 8.12 7.05
CA LEU A 375 -18.89 7.00 6.21
C LEU A 375 -17.75 6.25 5.54
N PRO A 376 -16.67 6.88 5.04
CA PRO A 376 -15.53 6.16 4.49
C PRO A 376 -14.89 5.16 5.46
N VAL A 377 -14.99 5.39 6.77
CA VAL A 377 -14.46 4.48 7.80
C VAL A 377 -15.25 3.17 7.83
N ILE A 378 -16.60 3.24 7.78
CA ILE A 378 -17.48 2.05 7.74
C ILE A 378 -17.34 1.32 6.40
N LEU A 379 -17.22 2.09 5.31
CA LEU A 379 -17.22 1.57 3.94
C LEU A 379 -15.83 1.13 3.45
N TYR A 380 -14.81 1.17 4.33
CA TYR A 380 -13.46 0.78 3.95
C TYR A 380 -13.38 -0.71 3.62
N SER A 381 -13.00 -1.03 2.39
CA SER A 381 -12.86 -2.40 1.86
C SER A 381 -14.11 -3.30 2.04
N ILE A 382 -15.30 -2.72 2.26
CA ILE A 382 -16.54 -3.46 2.52
C ILE A 382 -16.91 -4.37 1.34
N GLU A 383 -16.58 -3.96 0.13
CA GLU A 383 -16.78 -4.72 -1.11
C GLU A 383 -15.95 -6.01 -1.19
N ALA A 384 -14.78 -6.02 -0.56
CA ALA A 384 -13.88 -7.18 -0.52
C ALA A 384 -14.24 -8.17 0.58
N LEU A 385 -14.93 -7.70 1.63
CA LEU A 385 -15.31 -8.48 2.79
C LEU A 385 -16.69 -9.11 2.61
N GLN A 386 -16.89 -10.29 3.17
CA GLN A 386 -18.21 -10.91 3.23
C GLN A 386 -18.93 -10.47 4.49
N GLN A 387 -20.02 -9.77 4.31
CA GLN A 387 -20.85 -9.28 5.41
C GLN A 387 -22.13 -10.13 5.52
N CYS A 388 -22.47 -10.56 6.74
CA CYS A 388 -23.80 -11.11 7.00
C CYS A 388 -24.85 -10.00 7.20
N LYS A 389 -26.12 -10.33 7.00
CA LYS A 389 -27.22 -9.36 7.13
C LYS A 389 -27.22 -8.66 8.51
N SER A 390 -26.92 -9.40 9.58
CA SER A 390 -26.85 -8.84 10.94
C SER A 390 -25.69 -7.84 11.10
N THR A 391 -24.56 -8.07 10.44
CA THR A 391 -23.44 -7.14 10.42
C THR A 391 -23.80 -5.85 9.69
N LEU A 392 -24.40 -5.94 8.51
CA LEU A 392 -24.84 -4.77 7.74
C LEU A 392 -25.88 -3.95 8.54
N ALA A 393 -26.89 -4.59 9.11
CA ALA A 393 -27.86 -3.93 9.98
C ALA A 393 -27.20 -3.25 11.19
N SER A 394 -26.18 -3.90 11.76
CA SER A 394 -25.42 -3.31 12.87
C SER A 394 -24.58 -2.09 12.47
N LEU A 395 -24.10 -2.02 11.22
CA LEU A 395 -23.43 -0.83 10.66
C LEU A 395 -24.44 0.26 10.31
N ASP A 396 -25.63 -0.09 9.79
CA ASP A 396 -26.71 0.87 9.56
C ASP A 396 -27.14 1.54 10.86
N ASN A 397 -27.30 0.79 11.96
CA ASN A 397 -27.61 1.34 13.28
C ASN A 397 -26.56 2.35 13.77
N VAL A 398 -25.29 2.21 13.37
CA VAL A 398 -24.24 3.19 13.70
C VAL A 398 -24.47 4.51 12.97
N VAL A 399 -24.90 4.45 11.71
CA VAL A 399 -25.26 5.64 10.92
C VAL A 399 -26.53 6.30 11.47
N ASP A 400 -27.55 5.50 11.81
CA ASP A 400 -28.80 6.00 12.39
C ASP A 400 -28.56 6.73 13.71
N ARG A 401 -27.70 6.20 14.59
CA ARG A 401 -27.28 6.90 15.82
C ARG A 401 -26.56 8.20 15.57
N ALA A 402 -25.77 8.28 14.50
CA ALA A 402 -25.11 9.53 14.11
C ALA A 402 -26.13 10.57 13.64
N VAL A 403 -27.11 10.18 12.81
CA VAL A 403 -28.24 11.03 12.38
C VAL A 403 -29.05 11.49 13.58
N PHE A 404 -29.42 10.56 14.48
CA PHE A 404 -30.09 10.89 15.73
C PHE A 404 -29.37 11.98 16.52
N ARG A 405 -28.05 11.88 16.67
CA ARG A 405 -27.26 12.87 17.43
C ARG A 405 -27.16 14.23 16.75
N ILE A 406 -27.21 14.27 15.42
CA ILE A 406 -27.15 15.53 14.65
C ILE A 406 -28.48 16.28 14.75
N PHE A 407 -29.61 15.57 14.61
CA PHE A 407 -30.94 16.19 14.49
C PHE A 407 -31.75 16.15 15.77
N GLY A 408 -31.34 15.41 16.81
CA GLY A 408 -32.08 15.25 18.07
C GLY A 408 -33.39 14.49 17.93
N CYS A 409 -33.64 13.79 16.80
CA CYS A 409 -34.86 13.03 16.55
C CYS A 409 -34.77 11.61 17.11
N SER A 410 -35.84 11.09 17.77
CA SER A 410 -35.83 9.77 18.40
C SER A 410 -36.61 8.70 17.63
N MET A 411 -37.50 9.08 16.73
CA MET A 411 -38.35 8.14 15.99
C MET A 411 -37.61 7.54 14.80
N THR A 412 -37.71 6.24 14.61
CA THR A 412 -37.08 5.52 13.48
C THR A 412 -37.60 6.02 12.13
N ALA A 413 -38.87 6.43 12.05
CA ALA A 413 -39.46 6.97 10.83
C ALA A 413 -38.79 8.30 10.41
N ASP A 414 -38.51 9.18 11.38
CA ASP A 414 -37.86 10.47 11.16
C ASP A 414 -36.41 10.26 10.69
N ILE A 415 -35.71 9.32 11.31
CA ILE A 415 -34.33 8.99 10.92
C ILE A 415 -34.30 8.49 9.48
N LYS A 416 -35.24 7.63 9.09
CA LYS A 416 -35.32 7.13 7.70
C LYS A 416 -35.62 8.28 6.74
N TYR A 417 -36.60 9.13 7.05
CA TYR A 417 -36.93 10.29 6.22
C TYR A 417 -35.73 11.24 6.05
N ILE A 418 -35.01 11.53 7.13
CA ILE A 418 -33.81 12.37 7.10
C ILE A 418 -32.72 11.71 6.23
N ARG A 419 -32.50 10.41 6.39
CA ARG A 419 -31.52 9.67 5.56
C ARG A 419 -31.86 9.79 4.08
N ASP A 420 -33.14 9.60 3.72
CA ASP A 420 -33.60 9.71 2.34
C ASP A 420 -33.43 11.14 1.78
N MET A 421 -33.82 12.16 2.55
CA MET A 421 -33.64 13.57 2.17
C MET A 421 -32.17 13.94 1.92
N PHE A 422 -31.26 13.41 2.73
CA PHE A 422 -29.83 13.70 2.59
C PHE A 422 -29.10 12.68 1.71
N GLY A 423 -29.76 11.71 1.09
CA GLY A 423 -29.15 10.68 0.26
C GLY A 423 -28.14 9.82 1.06
N LEU A 424 -28.48 9.43 2.29
CA LEU A 424 -27.72 8.52 3.13
C LEU A 424 -28.26 7.10 2.95
N SER A 425 -28.00 6.47 1.81
CA SER A 425 -28.45 5.12 1.50
C SER A 425 -28.04 4.09 2.56
N PRO A 426 -28.80 3.00 2.74
CA PRO A 426 -28.44 1.88 3.60
C PRO A 426 -27.06 1.31 3.25
N VAL A 427 -26.29 0.92 4.26
CA VAL A 427 -24.95 0.33 4.08
C VAL A 427 -25.03 -0.94 3.24
N SER A 428 -26.13 -1.69 3.34
CA SER A 428 -26.40 -2.88 2.52
C SER A 428 -26.46 -2.56 1.03
N GLU A 429 -27.18 -1.52 0.62
CA GLU A 429 -27.29 -1.08 -0.76
C GLU A 429 -25.96 -0.57 -1.31
N ILE A 430 -25.28 0.28 -0.52
CA ILE A 430 -23.95 0.78 -0.88
C ILE A 430 -22.97 -0.38 -1.08
N THR A 431 -23.05 -1.40 -0.22
CA THR A 431 -22.18 -2.58 -0.30
C THR A 431 -22.43 -3.36 -1.59
N VAL A 432 -23.68 -3.58 -1.98
CA VAL A 432 -24.04 -4.28 -3.22
C VAL A 432 -23.51 -3.52 -4.43
N CYS A 433 -23.83 -2.20 -4.55
CA CYS A 433 -23.36 -1.37 -5.65
C CYS A 433 -21.83 -1.36 -5.78
N ARG A 434 -21.12 -1.18 -4.66
CA ARG A 434 -19.64 -1.19 -4.64
C ARG A 434 -19.08 -2.54 -5.03
N ARG A 435 -19.70 -3.63 -4.58
CA ARG A 435 -19.25 -5.00 -4.86
C ARG A 435 -19.33 -5.32 -6.34
N HIS A 436 -20.41 -4.95 -7.04
CA HIS A 436 -20.53 -5.15 -8.49
C HIS A 436 -19.42 -4.43 -9.27
N GLY A 437 -19.23 -3.14 -9.00
CA GLY A 437 -18.14 -2.38 -9.63
C GLY A 437 -16.73 -2.91 -9.29
N PHE A 438 -16.55 -3.39 -8.05
CA PHE A 438 -15.30 -4.00 -7.61
C PHE A 438 -15.01 -5.31 -8.34
N LEU A 439 -15.97 -6.24 -8.40
CA LEU A 439 -15.77 -7.56 -9.02
C LEU A 439 -15.46 -7.45 -10.51
N ARG A 440 -16.17 -6.56 -11.23
CA ARG A 440 -15.87 -6.29 -12.65
C ARG A 440 -14.42 -5.86 -12.82
N LYS A 441 -13.98 -4.85 -12.07
CA LYS A 441 -12.60 -4.35 -12.13
C LYS A 441 -11.58 -5.41 -11.72
N TYR A 442 -11.88 -6.19 -10.67
CA TYR A 442 -11.00 -7.24 -10.18
C TYR A 442 -10.76 -8.32 -11.24
N ARG A 443 -11.82 -8.71 -11.97
CA ARG A 443 -11.73 -9.68 -13.07
C ARG A 443 -10.77 -9.21 -14.16
N ASP A 444 -10.82 -7.94 -14.50
CA ASP A 444 -10.01 -7.39 -15.59
C ASP A 444 -8.54 -7.13 -15.18
N CYS A 445 -8.25 -7.12 -13.86
CA CYS A 445 -6.92 -6.78 -13.33
C CYS A 445 -5.99 -7.98 -13.13
N PHE A 446 -6.52 -9.22 -13.05
CA PHE A 446 -5.72 -10.38 -12.66
C PHE A 446 -5.99 -11.60 -13.52
N SER A 447 -4.91 -12.27 -13.96
CA SER A 447 -4.99 -13.50 -14.76
C SER A 447 -5.72 -14.64 -14.03
N TRP A 448 -5.66 -14.64 -12.71
CA TRP A 448 -6.25 -15.65 -11.82
C TRP A 448 -7.56 -15.19 -11.14
N ALA A 449 -8.11 -14.03 -11.56
CA ALA A 449 -9.29 -13.44 -10.91
C ALA A 449 -10.47 -14.40 -10.79
N VAL A 450 -10.82 -15.13 -11.84
CA VAL A 450 -11.94 -16.07 -11.88
C VAL A 450 -11.79 -17.15 -10.79
N VAL A 451 -10.59 -17.70 -10.61
CA VAL A 451 -10.29 -18.72 -9.60
C VAL A 451 -10.55 -18.21 -8.19
N ILE A 452 -10.11 -17.01 -7.87
CA ILE A 452 -10.35 -16.37 -6.57
C ILE A 452 -11.83 -15.99 -6.39
N MET A 453 -12.49 -15.55 -7.47
CA MET A 453 -13.93 -15.22 -7.41
C MET A 453 -14.77 -16.44 -7.09
N HIS A 454 -14.52 -17.59 -7.74
CA HIS A 454 -15.16 -18.86 -7.42
C HIS A 454 -14.88 -19.32 -5.98
N ALA A 455 -13.62 -19.25 -5.53
CA ALA A 455 -13.24 -19.57 -4.14
C ALA A 455 -13.98 -18.69 -3.11
N ASN A 456 -14.35 -17.46 -3.48
CA ASN A 456 -15.15 -16.54 -2.68
C ASN A 456 -16.67 -16.74 -2.80
N GLY A 457 -17.12 -17.75 -3.57
CA GLY A 457 -18.54 -18.04 -3.80
C GLY A 457 -19.24 -17.01 -4.70
N ALA A 458 -18.50 -16.32 -5.56
CA ALA A 458 -19.10 -15.53 -6.62
C ALA A 458 -19.62 -16.47 -7.70
N THR A 459 -20.90 -16.38 -8.04
CA THR A 459 -21.50 -17.11 -9.16
C THR A 459 -21.27 -16.36 -10.47
N ASP A 460 -21.32 -17.07 -11.59
CA ASP A 460 -21.17 -16.47 -12.93
C ASP A 460 -22.16 -15.33 -13.22
N ALA A 461 -23.30 -15.29 -12.52
CA ALA A 461 -24.26 -14.18 -12.57
C ALA A 461 -23.76 -12.88 -11.90
N CYS A 462 -22.69 -12.94 -11.09
CA CYS A 462 -22.05 -11.77 -10.47
C CYS A 462 -20.84 -11.29 -11.26
N VAL A 463 -20.47 -11.98 -12.30
CA VAL A 463 -19.35 -11.78 -13.21
C VAL A 463 -19.83 -11.24 -14.53
#